data_57904adc3fead27f99ddb76d4b255cde
#
_entry.id   57904adc3fead27f99ddb76d4b255cde
#
_cell.length_a   1.000
_cell.length_b   1.000
_cell.length_c   1.000
_cell.angle_alpha   90.00
_cell.angle_beta   90.00
_cell.angle_gamma   90.00
#
_symmetry.space_group_name_H-M   'P 1'
#
loop_
_entity.id
_entity.type
_entity.pdbx_description
1 polymer ?
#
loop_
_entity_poly.entity_id
_entity_poly.type
_entity_poly.pdbx_seq_one_letter_code
_entity_poly.pdbx_strand_id
1 'polypeptide(L)'
;ICVIGSDQTMIKAGNSDVSFTLQSISKVISFIAACLTKGISYVLDRVDVEPTGDAFNSIIRLEMHKPGKPFNPMINAGALTVSSI
;
A
#
# COMPACT_ATOMS: atom_id res chain seq x y z
N ILE A 1 0.31 18.88 -13.22
CA ILE A 1 1.43 18.34 -12.43
C ILE A 1 1.68 19.26 -11.25
N CYS A 2 1.88 18.68 -10.07
CA CYS A 2 2.32 19.39 -8.88
C CYS A 2 3.50 18.62 -8.25
N VAL A 3 4.57 19.33 -7.92
CA VAL A 3 5.75 18.77 -7.27
C VAL A 3 6.02 19.55 -6.00
N ILE A 4 6.23 18.86 -4.90
CA ILE A 4 6.61 19.45 -3.62
C ILE A 4 8.01 18.99 -3.27
N GLY A 5 8.93 19.93 -3.15
CA GLY A 5 10.31 19.66 -2.71
C GLY A 5 10.41 19.36 -1.22
N SER A 6 11.55 18.84 -0.80
CA SER A 6 11.84 18.59 0.62
C SER A 6 11.88 19.86 1.48
N ASP A 7 12.12 21.00 0.87
CA ASP A 7 12.06 22.35 1.46
C ASP A 7 10.62 22.94 1.48
N GLN A 8 9.61 22.13 1.13
CA GLN A 8 8.21 22.51 0.98
C GLN A 8 7.92 23.48 -0.17
N THR A 9 8.86 23.75 -1.04
CA THR A 9 8.62 24.53 -2.27
C THR A 9 7.68 23.77 -3.19
N MET A 10 6.62 24.42 -3.65
CA MET A 10 5.62 23.83 -4.54
C MET A 10 5.75 24.40 -5.96
N ILE A 11 5.89 23.52 -6.94
CA ILE A 11 5.92 23.86 -8.36
C ILE A 11 4.69 23.22 -9.02
N LYS A 12 3.92 24.02 -9.73
CA LYS A 12 2.71 23.59 -10.43
C LYS A 12 2.82 23.84 -11.94
N ALA A 13 2.26 22.94 -12.74
CA ALA A 13 2.16 23.09 -14.20
C ALA A 13 0.88 22.42 -14.70
N GLY A 14 0.23 23.01 -15.71
CA GLY A 14 -1.02 22.53 -16.29
C GLY A 14 -2.18 22.56 -15.29
N ASN A 15 -3.10 21.63 -15.42
CA ASN A 15 -4.32 21.53 -14.59
C ASN A 15 -4.04 20.90 -13.21
N SER A 16 -3.10 21.47 -12.46
CA SER A 16 -2.64 20.92 -11.18
C SER A 16 -3.67 20.97 -10.05
N ASP A 17 -4.76 21.73 -10.21
CA ASP A 17 -5.81 21.90 -9.20
C ASP A 17 -7.01 20.97 -9.42
N VAL A 18 -6.95 20.10 -10.45
CA VAL A 18 -7.98 19.09 -10.69
C VAL A 18 -7.86 17.96 -9.67
N SER A 19 -8.95 17.69 -8.94
CA SER A 19 -9.02 16.59 -7.99
C SER A 19 -9.05 15.23 -8.70
N PHE A 20 -8.37 14.25 -8.12
CA PHE A 20 -8.38 12.86 -8.58
C PHE A 20 -8.35 11.91 -7.37
N THR A 21 -8.73 10.66 -7.60
CA THR A 21 -8.71 9.64 -6.55
C THR A 21 -7.32 9.02 -6.43
N LEU A 22 -6.86 8.76 -5.20
CA LEU A 22 -5.56 8.11 -4.93
C LEU A 22 -5.51 6.68 -5.43
N GLN A 23 -6.66 6.00 -5.49
CA GLN A 23 -6.74 4.58 -5.85
C GLN A 23 -5.69 3.73 -5.09
N SER A 24 -4.93 2.88 -5.79
CA SER A 24 -3.95 1.98 -5.17
C SER A 24 -2.74 2.69 -4.53
N ILE A 25 -2.51 3.96 -4.78
CA ILE A 25 -1.50 4.74 -4.04
C ILE A 25 -1.83 4.77 -2.55
N SER A 26 -3.11 4.71 -2.19
CA SER A 26 -3.58 4.65 -0.80
C SER A 26 -3.03 3.45 -0.02
N LYS A 27 -2.68 2.35 -0.67
CA LYS A 27 -2.10 1.16 -0.02
C LYS A 27 -0.79 1.48 0.70
N VAL A 28 0.05 2.31 0.11
CA VAL A 28 1.32 2.77 0.71
C VAL A 28 1.04 3.57 1.98
N ILE A 29 0.07 4.49 1.93
CA ILE A 29 -0.31 5.33 3.07
C ILE A 29 -0.88 4.46 4.20
N SER A 30 -1.78 3.53 3.89
CA SER A 30 -2.36 2.61 4.86
C SER A 30 -1.31 1.73 5.53
N PHE A 31 -0.33 1.22 4.76
CA PHE A 31 0.76 0.42 5.30
C PHE A 31 1.63 1.22 6.27
N ILE A 32 2.01 2.45 5.90
CA ILE A 32 2.78 3.34 6.79
C ILE A 32 1.99 3.64 8.06
N ALA A 33 0.70 3.97 7.93
CA ALA A 33 -0.16 4.26 9.07
C ALA A 33 -0.28 3.06 10.04
N ALA A 34 -0.46 1.85 9.51
CA ALA A 34 -0.50 0.63 10.30
C ALA A 34 0.82 0.40 11.05
N CYS A 35 1.96 0.56 10.37
CA CYS A 35 3.28 0.41 10.99
C CYS A 35 3.52 1.44 12.10
N LEU A 36 3.11 2.69 11.90
CA LEU A 36 3.24 3.74 12.92
C LEU A 36 2.32 3.52 14.11
N THR A 37 1.13 2.96 13.90
CA THR A 37 0.11 2.77 14.95
C THR A 37 0.36 1.52 15.79
N LYS A 38 0.69 0.40 15.14
CA LYS A 38 0.80 -0.92 15.79
C LYS A 38 2.22 -1.45 15.90
N GLY A 39 3.16 -0.80 15.24
CA GLY A 39 4.54 -1.28 15.11
C GLY A 39 4.74 -2.23 13.94
N ILE A 40 5.94 -2.18 13.36
CA ILE A 40 6.28 -2.93 12.16
C ILE A 40 6.19 -4.44 12.38
N SER A 41 6.62 -4.96 13.53
CA SER A 41 6.59 -6.39 13.84
C SER A 41 5.16 -6.92 13.83
N TYR A 42 4.21 -6.19 14.41
CA TYR A 42 2.81 -6.57 14.42
C TYR A 42 2.21 -6.66 13.00
N VAL A 43 2.60 -5.72 12.13
CA VAL A 43 2.14 -5.71 10.74
C VAL A 43 2.76 -6.88 9.96
N LEU A 44 4.07 -7.12 10.14
CA LEU A 44 4.79 -8.20 9.46
C LEU A 44 4.37 -9.60 9.91
N ASP A 45 3.78 -9.75 11.08
CA ASP A 45 3.16 -11.01 11.50
C ASP A 45 1.92 -11.36 10.66
N ARG A 46 1.29 -10.37 10.04
CA ARG A 46 0.00 -10.50 9.32
C ARG A 46 0.10 -10.37 7.80
N VAL A 47 1.13 -9.72 7.31
CA VAL A 47 1.40 -9.56 5.88
C VAL A 47 2.89 -9.69 5.63
N ASP A 48 3.27 -10.49 4.62
CA ASP A 48 4.67 -10.61 4.21
C ASP A 48 5.08 -9.40 3.34
N VAL A 49 6.34 -9.34 2.95
CA VAL A 49 6.92 -8.30 2.10
C VAL A 49 7.60 -8.89 0.87
N GLU A 50 7.11 -10.02 0.39
CA GLU A 50 7.67 -10.74 -0.74
C GLU A 50 7.10 -10.22 -2.06
N PRO A 51 7.92 -9.99 -3.09
CA PRO A 51 7.44 -9.63 -4.40
C PRO A 51 6.71 -10.81 -5.05
N THR A 52 5.68 -10.51 -5.84
CA THR A 52 5.01 -11.48 -6.70
C THR A 52 5.08 -11.04 -8.14
N GLY A 53 5.13 -11.98 -9.09
CA GLY A 53 5.00 -11.72 -10.52
C GLY A 53 3.55 -11.70 -11.00
N ASP A 54 2.58 -11.83 -10.10
CA ASP A 54 1.18 -11.97 -10.43
C ASP A 54 0.44 -10.63 -10.45
N ALA A 55 -0.75 -10.64 -11.05
CA ALA A 55 -1.64 -9.50 -11.00
C ALA A 55 -2.00 -9.15 -9.54
N PHE A 56 -2.07 -7.86 -9.21
CA PHE A 56 -2.35 -7.35 -7.86
C PHE A 56 -3.69 -7.81 -7.27
N ASN A 57 -4.63 -8.27 -8.10
CA ASN A 57 -5.95 -8.78 -7.75
C ASN A 57 -6.04 -10.32 -7.76
N SER A 58 -4.93 -11.03 -7.97
CA SER A 58 -4.91 -12.50 -7.95
C SER A 58 -5.15 -13.02 -6.54
N ILE A 59 -6.09 -13.94 -6.39
CA ILE A 59 -6.42 -14.60 -5.12
C ILE A 59 -5.75 -15.98 -5.04
N ILE A 60 -5.40 -16.59 -6.18
CA ILE A 60 -4.91 -17.97 -6.28
C ILE A 60 -3.69 -18.20 -5.38
N ARG A 61 -2.77 -17.25 -5.32
CA ARG A 61 -1.57 -17.38 -4.50
C ARG A 61 -1.80 -17.16 -3.01
N LEU A 62 -2.89 -16.53 -2.63
CA LEU A 62 -3.26 -16.41 -1.22
C LEU A 62 -3.53 -17.80 -0.61
N GLU A 63 -4.12 -18.70 -1.41
CA GLU A 63 -4.39 -20.09 -1.00
C GLU A 63 -3.14 -20.97 -1.05
N MET A 64 -2.15 -20.64 -1.89
CA MET A 64 -0.90 -21.41 -2.07
C MET A 64 0.24 -20.98 -1.15
N HIS A 65 0.16 -19.80 -0.57
CA HIS A 65 1.11 -19.27 0.40
C HIS A 65 0.74 -19.73 1.83
N LYS A 66 1.44 -19.24 2.84
CA LYS A 66 1.08 -19.50 4.24
C LYS A 66 -0.39 -19.16 4.45
N PRO A 67 -1.22 -20.10 4.90
CA PRO A 67 -2.66 -19.87 5.04
C PRO A 67 -2.98 -18.59 5.78
N GLY A 68 -3.77 -17.71 5.15
CA GLY A 68 -4.22 -16.45 5.74
C GLY A 68 -3.18 -15.33 5.78
N LYS A 69 -1.96 -15.52 5.22
CA LYS A 69 -0.93 -14.47 5.20
C LYS A 69 -0.62 -14.02 3.77
N PRO A 70 -1.04 -12.81 3.35
CA PRO A 70 -0.74 -12.27 2.04
C PRO A 70 0.75 -12.04 1.81
N PHE A 71 1.21 -12.14 0.55
CA PHE A 71 2.61 -11.98 0.16
C PHE A 71 3.20 -10.60 0.46
N ASN A 72 2.41 -9.55 0.26
CA ASN A 72 2.86 -8.18 0.51
C ASN A 72 1.65 -7.23 0.66
N PRO A 73 1.85 -6.03 1.22
CA PRO A 73 0.77 -5.08 1.47
C PRO A 73 0.25 -4.35 0.22
N MET A 74 0.90 -4.53 -0.95
CA MET A 74 0.56 -3.81 -2.18
C MET A 74 -0.43 -4.59 -3.07
N ILE A 75 -0.55 -5.90 -2.91
CA ILE A 75 -1.63 -6.68 -3.53
C ILE A 75 -2.95 -6.45 -2.77
N ASN A 76 -4.09 -6.68 -3.42
CA ASN A 76 -5.39 -6.39 -2.81
C ASN A 76 -5.63 -7.14 -1.49
N ALA A 77 -5.28 -8.44 -1.43
CA ALA A 77 -5.41 -9.23 -0.21
C ALA A 77 -4.58 -8.64 0.95
N GLY A 78 -3.33 -8.25 0.69
CA GLY A 78 -2.48 -7.61 1.68
C GLY A 78 -2.99 -6.23 2.11
N ALA A 79 -3.48 -5.44 1.17
CA ALA A 79 -4.06 -4.13 1.47
C ALA A 79 -5.32 -4.24 2.35
N LEU A 80 -6.17 -5.23 2.13
CA LEU A 80 -7.33 -5.51 2.98
C LEU A 80 -6.88 -5.92 4.40
N THR A 81 -5.87 -6.79 4.51
CA THR A 81 -5.28 -7.18 5.78
C THR A 81 -4.73 -5.97 6.55
N VAL A 82 -3.94 -5.13 5.88
CA VAL A 82 -3.38 -3.91 6.47
C VAL A 82 -4.47 -2.94 6.92
N SER A 83 -5.53 -2.79 6.12
CA SER A 83 -6.64 -1.88 6.45
C SER A 83 -7.50 -2.37 7.61
N SER A 84 -7.40 -3.67 7.97
CA SER A 84 -8.10 -4.25 9.12
C SER A 84 -7.34 -4.09 10.45
N ILE A 85 -6.11 -3.62 10.39
CA ILE A 85 -5.25 -3.37 11.55
C ILE A 85 -5.61 -2.04 12.23
#